data_d7ffd7fd6dbfa129b82da6149c36d31a
#
_entry.id   d7ffd7fd6dbfa129b82da6149c36d31a
#
_cell.length_a   1.000
_cell.length_b   1.000
_cell.length_c   1.000
_cell.angle_alpha   90.00
_cell.angle_beta   90.00
_cell.angle_gamma   90.00
#
_symmetry.space_group_name_H-M   'P 1'
#
loop_
_entity.id
_entity.type
_entity.pdbx_description
1 polymer ?
#
loop_
_entity_poly.entity_id
_entity_poly.type
_entity_poly.pdbx_seq_one_letter_code
_entity_poly.pdbx_strand_id
1 'polypeptide(L)'
;EAMALMEQKRFVDLLAEKVTGPLRLKDTTDHLDSDQQSRFATPKTTGGKPVPPWTFQSLAAAGCLRSTARDLVCFAKAATRAVNAPETALDRAIRKSAALLFGLGPKGAMTPTAQCSGWLLMTPDKQEPGFLFHNGGTAGSSCALYISPERNAACAVLSNNGVAGNLWGSTKLNWSNPTKRASELFAMVRTTGFSAALRHQISQ
;
A
#
# COMPACT_ATOMS: atom_id res chain seq x y z
N GLU A 1 -7.48 16.88 -1.57
CA GLU A 1 -8.68 17.72 -1.74
C GLU A 1 -8.32 19.16 -2.13
N ALA A 2 -7.53 19.93 -1.32
CA ALA A 2 -7.23 21.34 -1.62
C ALA A 2 -6.71 21.58 -3.05
N MET A 3 -5.77 20.77 -3.51
CA MET A 3 -5.25 20.88 -4.90
C MET A 3 -6.35 20.63 -5.95
N ALA A 4 -7.24 19.67 -5.71
CA ALA A 4 -8.33 19.37 -6.61
C ALA A 4 -9.34 20.53 -6.67
N LEU A 5 -9.63 21.13 -5.52
CA LEU A 5 -10.47 22.33 -5.45
C LEU A 5 -9.84 23.51 -6.21
N MET A 6 -8.54 23.74 -6.08
CA MET A 6 -7.82 24.80 -6.81
C MET A 6 -7.88 24.58 -8.34
N GLU A 7 -7.86 23.32 -8.78
CA GLU A 7 -7.98 22.97 -10.20
C GLU A 7 -9.43 22.77 -10.67
N GLN A 8 -10.41 23.03 -9.79
CA GLN A 8 -11.85 22.85 -10.06
C GLN A 8 -12.18 21.44 -10.56
N LYS A 9 -11.52 20.43 -10.02
CA LYS A 9 -11.67 19.02 -10.35
C LYS A 9 -12.08 18.21 -9.12
N ARG A 10 -12.69 17.04 -9.33
CA ARG A 10 -12.79 16.06 -8.26
C ARG A 10 -11.39 15.51 -7.96
N PHE A 11 -11.16 15.10 -6.72
CA PHE A 11 -9.88 14.51 -6.27
C PHE A 11 -9.44 13.35 -7.19
N VAL A 12 -10.36 12.46 -7.53
CA VAL A 12 -10.03 11.27 -8.34
C VAL A 12 -9.78 11.58 -9.81
N ASP A 13 -10.41 12.63 -10.36
CA ASP A 13 -10.13 13.07 -11.73
C ASP A 13 -8.71 13.66 -11.82
N LEU A 14 -8.33 14.46 -10.82
CA LEU A 14 -6.97 14.96 -10.72
C LEU A 14 -5.96 13.81 -10.50
N LEU A 15 -6.29 12.83 -9.67
CA LEU A 15 -5.47 11.65 -9.45
C LEU A 15 -5.33 10.83 -10.75
N ALA A 16 -6.41 10.67 -11.50
CA ALA A 16 -6.40 9.99 -12.79
C ALA A 16 -5.48 10.69 -13.80
N GLU A 17 -5.56 11.99 -13.89
CA GLU A 17 -4.71 12.78 -14.78
C GLU A 17 -3.22 12.72 -14.38
N LYS A 18 -2.93 12.88 -13.09
CA LYS A 18 -1.54 13.05 -12.61
C LYS A 18 -0.83 11.74 -12.25
N VAL A 19 -1.57 10.68 -11.88
CA VAL A 19 -0.98 9.46 -11.33
C VAL A 19 -1.48 8.20 -12.01
N THR A 20 -2.78 7.86 -11.89
CA THR A 20 -3.26 6.53 -12.32
C THR A 20 -3.26 6.37 -13.83
N GLY A 21 -3.56 7.41 -14.59
CA GLY A 21 -3.46 7.42 -16.05
C GLY A 21 -2.03 7.23 -16.54
N PRO A 22 -1.07 8.10 -16.19
CA PRO A 22 0.34 7.95 -16.57
C PRO A 22 0.94 6.59 -16.18
N LEU A 23 0.55 6.01 -15.04
CA LEU A 23 1.02 4.71 -14.58
C LEU A 23 0.18 3.53 -15.10
N ARG A 24 -0.89 3.80 -15.86
CA ARG A 24 -1.82 2.81 -16.41
C ARG A 24 -2.46 1.91 -15.35
N LEU A 25 -2.81 2.48 -14.21
CA LEU A 25 -3.49 1.78 -13.12
C LEU A 25 -5.00 1.78 -13.40
N LYS A 26 -5.45 0.84 -14.23
CA LYS A 26 -6.80 0.81 -14.80
C LYS A 26 -7.92 0.52 -13.80
N ASP A 27 -7.58 -0.19 -12.74
CA ASP A 27 -8.52 -0.63 -11.70
C ASP A 27 -8.32 0.12 -10.37
N THR A 28 -7.64 1.28 -10.41
CA THR A 28 -7.43 2.12 -9.22
C THR A 28 -8.31 3.37 -9.30
N THR A 29 -9.42 3.37 -8.56
CA THR A 29 -10.46 4.41 -8.60
C THR A 29 -11.22 4.49 -7.27
N ASP A 30 -11.97 5.56 -7.06
CA ASP A 30 -12.93 5.69 -5.95
C ASP A 30 -14.34 5.19 -6.33
N HIS A 31 -14.65 5.17 -7.62
CA HIS A 31 -15.95 4.80 -8.14
C HIS A 31 -15.79 3.64 -9.14
N LEU A 32 -16.45 2.53 -8.84
CA LEU A 32 -16.36 1.32 -9.67
C LEU A 32 -17.38 1.39 -10.82
N ASP A 33 -16.95 1.12 -12.04
CA ASP A 33 -17.83 0.83 -13.14
C ASP A 33 -18.49 -0.57 -13.00
N SER A 34 -19.34 -0.94 -13.96
CA SER A 34 -20.08 -2.22 -13.89
C SER A 34 -19.17 -3.46 -13.94
N ASP A 35 -18.09 -3.42 -14.73
CA ASP A 35 -17.11 -4.50 -14.80
C ASP A 35 -16.31 -4.61 -13.49
N GLN A 36 -15.80 -3.50 -13.00
CA GLN A 36 -15.08 -3.43 -11.73
C GLN A 36 -15.97 -3.85 -10.55
N GLN A 37 -17.24 -3.45 -10.55
CA GLN A 37 -18.21 -3.83 -9.52
C GLN A 37 -18.45 -5.35 -9.52
N SER A 38 -18.49 -6.00 -10.68
CA SER A 38 -18.67 -7.47 -10.79
C SER A 38 -17.50 -8.24 -10.16
N ARG A 39 -16.30 -7.65 -10.15
CA ARG A 39 -15.06 -8.22 -9.62
C ARG A 39 -14.74 -7.76 -8.19
N PHE A 40 -15.55 -6.87 -7.63
CA PHE A 40 -15.28 -6.29 -6.32
C PHE A 40 -15.50 -7.32 -5.20
N ALA A 41 -14.45 -7.59 -4.44
CA ALA A 41 -14.51 -8.51 -3.32
C ALA A 41 -15.34 -7.90 -2.18
N THR A 42 -16.42 -8.58 -1.79
CA THR A 42 -17.31 -8.13 -0.71
C THR A 42 -16.53 -7.90 0.59
N PRO A 43 -16.52 -6.68 1.13
CA PRO A 43 -15.87 -6.39 2.40
C PRO A 43 -16.52 -7.18 3.55
N LYS A 44 -15.71 -7.69 4.49
CA LYS A 44 -16.18 -8.48 5.63
C LYS A 44 -15.50 -8.04 6.92
N THR A 45 -16.23 -8.12 8.01
CA THR A 45 -15.62 -7.98 9.35
C THR A 45 -14.62 -9.10 9.61
N THR A 46 -13.83 -8.98 10.67
CA THR A 46 -12.94 -10.07 11.15
C THR A 46 -13.69 -11.36 11.50
N GLY A 47 -14.98 -11.28 11.81
CA GLY A 47 -15.86 -12.42 12.01
C GLY A 47 -16.52 -12.96 10.73
N GLY A 48 -16.13 -12.46 9.54
CA GLY A 48 -16.62 -12.94 8.24
C GLY A 48 -17.97 -12.36 7.82
N LYS A 49 -18.59 -11.46 8.59
CA LYS A 49 -19.88 -10.85 8.24
C LYS A 49 -19.67 -9.77 7.16
N PRO A 50 -20.45 -9.79 6.07
CA PRO A 50 -20.42 -8.72 5.08
C PRO A 50 -20.72 -7.37 5.68
N VAL A 51 -20.03 -6.33 5.22
CA VAL A 51 -20.26 -4.93 5.59
C VAL A 51 -20.20 -4.05 4.34
N PRO A 52 -20.92 -2.92 4.31
CA PRO A 52 -20.82 -2.00 3.19
C PRO A 52 -19.40 -1.41 3.11
N PRO A 53 -18.89 -1.14 1.91
CA PRO A 53 -17.64 -0.41 1.74
C PRO A 53 -17.79 1.00 2.31
N TRP A 54 -16.72 1.53 2.89
CA TRP A 54 -16.72 2.90 3.40
C TRP A 54 -16.86 3.91 2.26
N THR A 55 -17.56 4.99 2.56
CA THR A 55 -17.62 6.21 1.75
C THR A 55 -16.86 7.31 2.48
N PHE A 56 -16.06 8.07 1.76
CA PHE A 56 -15.12 9.01 2.38
C PHE A 56 -15.49 10.48 2.20
N GLN A 57 -16.48 10.80 1.36
CA GLN A 57 -16.94 12.17 1.11
C GLN A 57 -15.77 13.18 1.03
N SER A 58 -15.76 14.18 1.91
CA SER A 58 -14.69 15.19 2.00
C SER A 58 -13.33 14.67 2.48
N LEU A 59 -13.24 13.41 2.92
CA LEU A 59 -11.99 12.73 3.27
C LEU A 59 -11.50 11.76 2.18
N ALA A 60 -11.92 11.95 0.94
CA ALA A 60 -11.59 11.05 -0.17
C ALA A 60 -10.08 10.72 -0.25
N ALA A 61 -9.22 11.73 -0.11
CA ALA A 61 -7.76 11.55 -0.13
C ALA A 61 -7.21 10.67 1.00
N ALA A 62 -7.99 10.39 2.05
CA ALA A 62 -7.54 9.57 3.18
C ALA A 62 -7.66 8.06 2.93
N GLY A 63 -8.46 7.62 1.93
CA GLY A 63 -8.60 6.18 1.73
C GLY A 63 -9.74 5.73 0.81
N CYS A 64 -10.28 6.60 -0.04
CA CYS A 64 -11.40 6.26 -0.92
C CYS A 64 -11.05 5.24 -2.00
N LEU A 65 -9.76 5.05 -2.33
CA LEU A 65 -9.35 4.28 -3.48
C LEU A 65 -9.59 2.79 -3.28
N ARG A 66 -10.10 2.18 -4.33
CA ARG A 66 -10.16 0.74 -4.54
C ARG A 66 -9.13 0.38 -5.59
N SER A 67 -8.51 -0.77 -5.47
CA SER A 67 -7.44 -1.16 -6.37
C SER A 67 -7.33 -2.68 -6.49
N THR A 68 -6.45 -3.14 -7.34
CA THR A 68 -6.08 -4.55 -7.52
C THR A 68 -4.62 -4.78 -7.17
N ALA A 69 -4.26 -6.01 -6.85
CA ALA A 69 -2.86 -6.37 -6.64
C ALA A 69 -1.99 -6.08 -7.88
N ARG A 70 -2.55 -6.22 -9.09
CA ARG A 70 -1.86 -5.87 -10.35
C ARG A 70 -1.49 -4.40 -10.37
N ASP A 71 -2.44 -3.50 -10.11
CA ASP A 71 -2.20 -2.05 -10.12
C ASP A 71 -1.21 -1.64 -9.02
N LEU A 72 -1.31 -2.23 -7.83
CA LEU A 72 -0.34 -1.97 -6.76
C LEU A 72 1.07 -2.42 -7.12
N VAL A 73 1.23 -3.54 -7.83
CA VAL A 73 2.55 -3.96 -8.34
C VAL A 73 3.05 -3.01 -9.44
N CYS A 74 2.18 -2.53 -10.33
CA CYS A 74 2.55 -1.51 -11.32
C CYS A 74 3.00 -0.21 -10.65
N PHE A 75 2.27 0.24 -9.63
CA PHE A 75 2.65 1.40 -8.83
C PHE A 75 3.98 1.18 -8.11
N ALA A 76 4.17 0.03 -7.47
CA ALA A 76 5.41 -0.30 -6.77
C ALA A 76 6.64 -0.33 -7.70
N LYS A 77 6.50 -0.87 -8.91
CA LYS A 77 7.55 -0.80 -9.94
C LYS A 77 7.89 0.63 -10.32
N ALA A 78 6.88 1.45 -10.55
CA ALA A 78 7.07 2.87 -10.84
C ALA A 78 7.73 3.60 -9.67
N ALA A 79 7.33 3.33 -8.43
CA ALA A 79 7.91 3.91 -7.25
C ALA A 79 9.38 3.49 -7.05
N THR A 80 9.71 2.23 -7.27
CA THR A 80 11.09 1.73 -7.24
C THR A 80 11.97 2.45 -8.26
N ARG A 81 11.51 2.54 -9.53
CA ARG A 81 12.22 3.28 -10.57
C ARG A 81 12.37 4.75 -10.19
N ALA A 82 11.29 5.39 -9.75
CA ALA A 82 11.28 6.81 -9.41
C ALA A 82 12.24 7.17 -8.27
N VAL A 83 12.37 6.32 -7.26
CA VAL A 83 13.33 6.52 -6.17
C VAL A 83 14.76 6.39 -6.68
N ASN A 84 15.04 5.40 -7.51
CA ASN A 84 16.42 5.11 -8.00
C ASN A 84 16.85 6.07 -9.13
N ALA A 85 16.01 6.26 -10.15
CA ALA A 85 16.33 7.03 -11.35
C ALA A 85 15.08 7.81 -11.84
N PRO A 86 14.74 8.96 -11.23
CA PRO A 86 13.56 9.74 -11.62
C PRO A 86 13.75 10.47 -12.95
N GLU A 87 12.94 10.15 -13.94
CA GLU A 87 13.00 10.75 -15.28
C GLU A 87 11.89 11.81 -15.47
N THR A 88 10.66 11.50 -15.07
CA THR A 88 9.50 12.33 -15.29
C THR A 88 9.19 13.25 -14.10
N ALA A 89 8.27 14.21 -14.28
CA ALA A 89 7.77 15.02 -13.17
C ALA A 89 7.06 14.15 -12.11
N LEU A 90 6.33 13.12 -12.53
CA LEU A 90 5.69 12.16 -11.63
C LEU A 90 6.75 11.35 -10.86
N ASP A 91 7.81 10.88 -11.50
CA ASP A 91 8.90 10.17 -10.82
C ASP A 91 9.54 11.05 -9.74
N ARG A 92 9.80 12.32 -10.06
CA ARG A 92 10.35 13.27 -9.06
C ARG A 92 9.39 13.50 -7.88
N ALA A 93 8.08 13.55 -8.13
CA ALA A 93 7.08 13.66 -7.08
C ALA A 93 7.03 12.39 -6.21
N ILE A 94 7.06 11.22 -6.81
CA ILE A 94 7.11 9.94 -6.09
C ILE A 94 8.40 9.85 -5.26
N ARG A 95 9.56 10.19 -5.84
CA ARG A 95 10.83 10.23 -5.09
C ARG A 95 10.76 11.20 -3.91
N LYS A 96 10.15 12.36 -4.09
CA LYS A 96 9.94 13.34 -3.02
C LYS A 96 9.04 12.77 -1.89
N SER A 97 8.03 11.95 -2.23
CA SER A 97 7.19 11.29 -1.22
C SER A 97 7.97 10.32 -0.33
N ALA A 98 9.07 9.76 -0.85
CA ALA A 98 9.98 8.87 -0.10
C ALA A 98 11.06 9.65 0.69
N ALA A 99 11.11 10.98 0.59
CA ALA A 99 12.08 11.77 1.32
C ALA A 99 11.81 11.73 2.83
N LEU A 100 12.89 11.50 3.59
CA LEU A 100 12.86 11.47 5.05
C LEU A 100 12.44 12.82 5.61
N LEU A 101 11.49 12.82 6.52
CA LEU A 101 11.08 14.01 7.28
C LEU A 101 11.71 14.02 8.67
N PHE A 102 11.56 12.95 9.42
CA PHE A 102 12.14 12.82 10.77
C PHE A 102 12.25 11.34 11.19
N GLY A 103 13.20 11.08 12.08
CA GLY A 103 13.38 9.77 12.69
C GLY A 103 12.37 9.50 13.80
N LEU A 104 11.93 8.24 13.91
CA LEU A 104 11.03 7.77 14.98
C LEU A 104 11.80 7.04 16.09
N GLY A 105 13.10 6.83 15.90
CA GLY A 105 13.96 6.05 16.78
C GLY A 105 13.81 4.55 16.60
N PRO A 106 14.78 3.76 17.08
CA PRO A 106 14.78 2.32 16.96
C PRO A 106 13.75 1.70 17.92
N LYS A 107 12.80 0.94 17.37
CA LYS A 107 11.74 0.26 18.16
C LYS A 107 11.59 -1.22 17.82
N GLY A 108 12.65 -1.93 17.45
CA GLY A 108 12.59 -3.35 17.08
C GLY A 108 12.38 -3.58 15.57
N ALA A 109 12.61 -4.81 15.14
CA ALA A 109 12.83 -5.18 13.75
C ALA A 109 11.69 -4.90 12.76
N MET A 110 10.46 -4.71 13.24
CA MET A 110 9.27 -4.50 12.39
C MET A 110 8.49 -3.24 12.77
N THR A 111 9.15 -2.26 13.34
CA THR A 111 8.55 -0.94 13.62
C THR A 111 9.16 0.12 12.72
N PRO A 112 8.38 1.12 12.29
CA PRO A 112 8.92 2.23 11.52
C PRO A 112 10.04 2.93 12.27
N THR A 113 11.14 3.15 11.59
CA THR A 113 12.31 3.88 12.12
C THR A 113 12.30 5.35 11.71
N ALA A 114 11.52 5.70 10.70
CA ALA A 114 11.38 7.08 10.27
C ALA A 114 10.05 7.33 9.53
N GLN A 115 9.65 8.60 9.51
CA GLN A 115 8.55 9.13 8.73
C GLN A 115 9.08 9.79 7.47
N CYS A 116 8.55 9.40 6.32
CA CYS A 116 8.72 10.09 5.04
C CYS A 116 7.45 10.89 4.70
N SER A 117 7.49 11.69 3.64
CA SER A 117 6.35 12.52 3.24
C SER A 117 5.09 11.72 2.92
N GLY A 118 5.23 10.54 2.28
CA GLY A 118 4.11 9.65 1.91
C GLY A 118 4.27 8.22 2.41
N TRP A 119 5.31 7.91 3.20
CA TRP A 119 5.66 6.56 3.60
C TRP A 119 6.19 6.50 5.02
N LEU A 120 6.14 5.32 5.59
CA LEU A 120 6.93 4.94 6.74
C LEU A 120 8.19 4.23 6.23
N LEU A 121 9.37 4.58 6.78
CA LEU A 121 10.60 3.85 6.52
C LEU A 121 10.78 2.80 7.62
N MET A 122 11.07 1.58 7.20
CA MET A 122 11.42 0.48 8.10
C MET A 122 12.84 0.04 7.80
N THR A 123 13.68 0.03 8.83
CA THR A 123 15.07 -0.43 8.73
C THR A 123 15.23 -1.61 9.69
N PRO A 124 15.25 -2.87 9.19
CA PRO A 124 15.27 -4.07 10.04
C PRO A 124 16.49 -4.14 10.94
N ASP A 125 17.65 -3.79 10.42
CA ASP A 125 18.90 -3.62 11.15
C ASP A 125 19.83 -2.65 10.40
N LYS A 126 21.00 -2.38 10.97
CA LYS A 126 21.97 -1.43 10.39
C LYS A 126 22.66 -1.92 9.11
N GLN A 127 22.60 -3.22 8.82
CA GLN A 127 23.28 -3.85 7.67
C GLN A 127 22.32 -4.14 6.52
N GLU A 128 21.02 -4.00 6.77
CA GLU A 128 19.98 -4.30 5.80
C GLU A 128 19.39 -3.02 5.21
N PRO A 129 19.20 -2.96 3.88
CA PRO A 129 18.54 -1.83 3.26
C PRO A 129 17.13 -1.65 3.82
N GLY A 130 16.77 -0.39 4.05
CA GLY A 130 15.43 -0.01 4.45
C GLY A 130 14.39 -0.31 3.37
N PHE A 131 13.13 -0.31 3.78
CA PHE A 131 12.02 -0.38 2.84
C PHE A 131 10.91 0.61 3.22
N LEU A 132 10.28 1.13 2.19
CA LEU A 132 9.11 1.99 2.31
C LEU A 132 7.88 1.13 2.58
N PHE A 133 7.03 1.58 3.48
CA PHE A 133 5.85 0.85 3.90
C PHE A 133 4.66 1.78 4.05
N HIS A 134 3.49 1.31 3.65
CA HIS A 134 2.21 1.87 4.04
C HIS A 134 1.15 0.78 4.12
N ASN A 135 0.19 0.98 5.00
CA ASN A 135 -0.97 0.09 5.12
C ASN A 135 -2.26 0.91 5.20
N GLY A 136 -3.37 0.22 5.10
CA GLY A 136 -4.69 0.79 5.28
C GLY A 136 -5.70 -0.24 5.76
N GLY A 137 -6.76 0.25 6.39
CA GLY A 137 -7.83 -0.61 6.84
C GLY A 137 -9.15 0.13 7.01
N THR A 138 -10.23 -0.57 6.70
CA THR A 138 -11.60 -0.16 6.93
C THR A 138 -12.32 -1.24 7.74
N ALA A 139 -13.61 -1.05 8.01
CA ALA A 139 -14.40 -2.08 8.72
C ALA A 139 -14.41 -3.44 8.01
N GLY A 140 -14.22 -3.48 6.69
CA GLY A 140 -14.36 -4.71 5.91
C GLY A 140 -13.22 -5.01 4.94
N SER A 141 -12.19 -4.18 4.87
CA SER A 141 -11.04 -4.39 3.97
C SER A 141 -9.76 -3.92 4.62
N SER A 142 -8.66 -4.53 4.22
CA SER A 142 -7.33 -4.12 4.69
C SER A 142 -6.28 -4.36 3.61
N CYS A 143 -5.19 -3.59 3.66
CA CYS A 143 -4.11 -3.67 2.69
C CYS A 143 -2.76 -3.34 3.31
N ALA A 144 -1.70 -3.77 2.65
CA ALA A 144 -0.33 -3.36 2.95
C ALA A 144 0.52 -3.36 1.68
N LEU A 145 1.41 -2.40 1.57
CA LEU A 145 2.38 -2.26 0.49
C LEU A 145 3.77 -2.03 1.08
N TYR A 146 4.72 -2.85 0.64
CA TYR A 146 6.15 -2.75 0.95
C TYR A 146 6.94 -2.57 -0.32
N ILE A 147 7.88 -1.67 -0.33
CA ILE A 147 8.76 -1.37 -1.47
C ILE A 147 10.20 -1.25 -0.96
N SER A 148 11.11 -2.05 -1.50
CA SER A 148 12.55 -1.89 -1.30
C SER A 148 13.21 -1.45 -2.61
N PRO A 149 13.45 -0.15 -2.82
CA PRO A 149 14.06 0.34 -4.03
C PRO A 149 15.46 -0.24 -4.27
N GLU A 150 16.28 -0.36 -3.23
CA GLU A 150 17.65 -0.90 -3.33
C GLU A 150 17.67 -2.37 -3.76
N ARG A 151 16.66 -3.16 -3.36
CA ARG A 151 16.55 -4.57 -3.74
C ARG A 151 15.72 -4.80 -4.99
N ASN A 152 15.16 -3.75 -5.58
CA ASN A 152 14.21 -3.84 -6.68
C ASN A 152 13.07 -4.84 -6.39
N ALA A 153 12.55 -4.80 -5.17
CA ALA A 153 11.54 -5.74 -4.68
C ALA A 153 10.35 -5.01 -4.05
N ALA A 154 9.17 -5.56 -4.23
CA ALA A 154 7.95 -5.06 -3.61
C ALA A 154 6.99 -6.19 -3.29
N CYS A 155 6.13 -5.97 -2.29
CA CYS A 155 5.06 -6.88 -1.92
C CYS A 155 3.79 -6.08 -1.63
N ALA A 156 2.68 -6.47 -2.25
CA ALA A 156 1.35 -5.92 -1.99
C ALA A 156 0.42 -7.03 -1.48
N VAL A 157 -0.30 -6.78 -0.41
CA VAL A 157 -1.33 -7.67 0.11
C VAL A 157 -2.63 -6.92 0.22
N LEU A 158 -3.68 -7.46 -0.35
CA LEU A 158 -5.06 -6.98 -0.23
C LEU A 158 -5.90 -8.06 0.44
N SER A 159 -6.78 -7.66 1.33
CA SER A 159 -7.73 -8.55 2.00
C SER A 159 -9.09 -7.89 2.07
N ASN A 160 -10.14 -8.65 1.77
CA ASN A 160 -11.53 -8.25 2.00
C ASN A 160 -11.98 -8.57 3.43
N ASN A 161 -11.08 -8.53 4.37
CA ASN A 161 -11.34 -8.71 5.80
C ASN A 161 -10.89 -7.46 6.54
N GLY A 162 -11.78 -6.90 7.35
CA GLY A 162 -11.53 -5.69 8.11
C GLY A 162 -10.50 -5.87 9.21
N VAL A 163 -9.97 -4.77 9.68
CA VAL A 163 -9.09 -4.76 10.84
C VAL A 163 -9.95 -4.66 12.10
N ALA A 164 -9.83 -5.62 13.00
CA ALA A 164 -10.54 -5.54 14.27
C ALA A 164 -10.06 -4.32 15.08
N GLY A 165 -10.95 -3.39 15.22
CA GLY A 165 -11.08 -2.35 16.25
C GLY A 165 -9.91 -1.50 16.70
N ASN A 166 -8.66 -1.78 16.35
CA ASN A 166 -7.51 -0.96 16.72
C ASN A 166 -6.41 -0.99 15.66
N LEU A 167 -6.35 0.06 14.89
CA LEU A 167 -5.27 0.33 13.91
C LEU A 167 -3.85 0.34 14.54
N TRP A 168 -3.73 0.41 15.86
CA TRP A 168 -2.47 0.67 16.56
C TRP A 168 -2.09 -0.30 17.67
N GLY A 169 -2.85 -1.36 17.97
CA GLY A 169 -2.57 -2.10 19.20
C GLY A 169 -2.88 -3.58 19.27
N SER A 170 -3.50 -4.19 18.28
CA SER A 170 -3.81 -5.61 18.37
C SER A 170 -2.63 -6.49 18.01
N THR A 171 -1.89 -6.92 19.02
CA THR A 171 -0.83 -7.94 18.95
C THR A 171 -1.37 -9.36 18.74
N LYS A 172 -2.67 -9.57 18.67
CA LYS A 172 -3.24 -10.88 18.34
C LYS A 172 -3.15 -11.11 16.83
N LEU A 173 -2.21 -11.93 16.48
CA LEU A 173 -1.90 -12.46 15.16
C LEU A 173 -3.11 -13.14 14.54
N ASN A 174 -3.95 -12.37 13.86
CA ASN A 174 -4.96 -12.95 13.01
C ASN A 174 -4.33 -13.21 11.63
N TRP A 175 -4.52 -14.40 11.10
CA TRP A 175 -4.08 -14.82 9.77
C TRP A 175 -4.52 -13.86 8.64
N SER A 176 -5.54 -13.09 8.89
CA SER A 176 -6.09 -12.08 7.98
C SER A 176 -5.39 -10.72 8.04
N ASN A 177 -4.35 -10.52 8.87
CA ASN A 177 -3.64 -9.24 8.91
C ASN A 177 -2.70 -9.10 7.70
N PRO A 178 -3.05 -8.31 6.66
CA PRO A 178 -2.25 -8.20 5.44
C PRO A 178 -0.89 -7.54 5.69
N THR A 179 -0.77 -6.67 6.69
CA THR A 179 0.50 -6.06 7.08
C THR A 179 1.49 -7.12 7.53
N LYS A 180 1.06 -8.04 8.40
CA LYS A 180 1.91 -9.13 8.85
C LYS A 180 2.26 -10.08 7.70
N ARG A 181 1.28 -10.46 6.89
CA ARG A 181 1.51 -11.34 5.73
C ARG A 181 2.45 -10.72 4.72
N ALA A 182 2.26 -9.45 4.42
CA ALA A 182 3.16 -8.74 3.52
C ALA A 182 4.58 -8.67 4.09
N SER A 183 4.75 -8.45 5.39
CA SER A 183 6.06 -8.40 6.01
C SER A 183 6.75 -9.76 6.06
N GLU A 184 6.02 -10.83 6.36
CA GLU A 184 6.53 -12.20 6.32
C GLU A 184 6.96 -12.59 4.90
N LEU A 185 6.09 -12.37 3.91
CA LEU A 185 6.39 -12.65 2.52
C LEU A 185 7.57 -11.81 2.03
N PHE A 186 7.65 -10.54 2.41
CA PHE A 186 8.75 -9.67 2.06
C PHE A 186 10.08 -10.12 2.69
N ALA A 187 10.05 -10.55 3.95
CA ALA A 187 11.22 -11.11 4.62
C ALA A 187 11.70 -12.40 3.93
N MET A 188 10.78 -13.27 3.50
CA MET A 188 11.11 -14.48 2.74
C MET A 188 11.72 -14.16 1.38
N VAL A 189 11.14 -13.21 0.63
CA VAL A 189 11.71 -12.74 -0.66
C VAL A 189 13.12 -12.21 -0.47
N ARG A 190 13.36 -11.52 0.63
CA ARG A 190 14.67 -10.97 0.98
C ARG A 190 15.74 -12.03 1.20
N THR A 191 15.38 -13.14 1.85
CA THR A 191 16.33 -14.21 2.26
C THR A 191 16.48 -15.32 1.23
N THR A 192 15.41 -15.67 0.52
CA THR A 192 15.37 -16.88 -0.33
C THR A 192 15.09 -16.59 -1.80
N GLY A 193 14.78 -15.35 -2.13
CA GLY A 193 14.31 -14.96 -3.47
C GLY A 193 12.84 -15.29 -3.72
N PHE A 194 12.26 -14.59 -4.69
CA PHE A 194 10.82 -14.57 -4.94
C PHE A 194 10.22 -15.96 -5.21
N SER A 195 10.89 -16.76 -6.04
CA SER A 195 10.37 -18.09 -6.44
C SER A 195 10.32 -19.10 -5.28
N ALA A 196 11.25 -19.03 -4.35
CA ALA A 196 11.28 -19.91 -3.18
C ALA A 196 10.23 -19.48 -2.14
N ALA A 197 10.08 -18.18 -1.90
CA ALA A 197 9.06 -17.64 -1.01
C ALA A 197 7.64 -17.99 -1.46
N LEU A 198 7.35 -17.89 -2.77
CA LEU A 198 6.05 -18.24 -3.32
C LEU A 198 5.75 -19.74 -3.19
N ARG A 199 6.73 -20.63 -3.45
CA ARG A 199 6.56 -22.07 -3.28
C ARG A 199 6.26 -22.47 -1.84
N HIS A 200 6.93 -21.86 -0.87
CA HIS A 200 6.69 -22.13 0.55
C HIS A 200 5.26 -21.76 0.98
N GLN A 201 4.72 -20.66 0.48
CA GLN A 201 3.35 -20.21 0.79
C GLN A 201 2.26 -21.09 0.13
N ILE A 202 2.53 -21.73 -1.00
CA ILE A 202 1.59 -22.62 -1.69
C ILE A 202 1.55 -24.00 -1.03
N SER A 203 2.61 -24.41 -0.36
CA SER A 203 2.73 -25.71 0.32
C SER A 203 2.17 -25.76 1.75
N GLN A 204 1.69 -24.65 2.28
CA GLN A 204 1.00 -24.51 3.57
C GLN A 204 -0.49 -24.23 3.40
#